data_d6e0ad033b3e36352acfafc5e43d38d5
#
_entry.id   d6e0ad033b3e36352acfafc5e43d38d5
#
_cell.length_a   1.000
_cell.length_b   1.000
_cell.length_c   1.000
_cell.angle_alpha   90.00
_cell.angle_beta   90.00
_cell.angle_gamma   90.00
#
_symmetry.space_group_name_H-M   'P 1'
#
loop_
_entity.id
_entity.type
_entity.pdbx_description
1 polymer ?
#
loop_
_entity_poly.entity_id
_entity_poly.type
_entity_poly.pdbx_seq_one_letter_code
_entity_poly.pdbx_strand_id
1 'polypeptide(L)'
;MIISSWNVNSVRARIENIKEYIKKFSPDILMMQEIKTPNETYPYDDFKLLNYENYVFGQKSYNGVAIVSKKKLINTQNDIFKDKNKQSRIIQAEVKYKKKIINLIN
;
A
#
# COMPACT_ATOMS: atom_id res chain seq x y z
N MET A 1 -13.04 11.95 0.97
CA MET A 1 -11.81 11.13 0.82
C MET A 1 -12.17 9.78 0.22
N ILE A 2 -11.43 9.33 -0.78
CA ILE A 2 -11.61 8.01 -1.39
C ILE A 2 -10.52 7.09 -0.88
N ILE A 3 -10.90 6.00 -0.23
CA ILE A 3 -9.99 4.96 0.23
C ILE A 3 -10.37 3.68 -0.48
N SER A 4 -9.44 3.10 -1.23
CA SER A 4 -9.65 1.88 -1.99
C SER A 4 -8.85 0.72 -1.40
N SER A 5 -9.35 -0.49 -1.54
CA SER A 5 -8.67 -1.71 -1.12
C SER A 5 -8.72 -2.71 -2.28
N TRP A 6 -7.57 -3.31 -2.60
CA TRP A 6 -7.46 -4.17 -3.78
C TRP A 6 -6.40 -5.25 -3.58
N ASN A 7 -6.82 -6.50 -3.64
CA ASN A 7 -5.87 -7.61 -3.75
C ASN A 7 -5.38 -7.64 -5.20
N VAL A 8 -4.14 -7.20 -5.41
CA VAL A 8 -3.60 -6.99 -6.76
C VAL A 8 -2.98 -8.24 -7.38
N ASN A 9 -2.78 -9.28 -6.60
CA ASN A 9 -2.16 -10.51 -7.08
C ASN A 9 -0.92 -10.22 -7.94
N SER A 10 0.10 -9.69 -7.30
CA SER A 10 1.36 -9.20 -7.86
C SER A 10 1.24 -7.76 -8.38
N VAL A 11 1.81 -6.84 -7.59
CA VAL A 11 1.84 -5.41 -7.98
C VAL A 11 2.62 -5.20 -9.27
N ARG A 12 3.69 -5.95 -9.48
CA ARG A 12 4.51 -5.81 -10.68
C ARG A 12 3.79 -6.31 -11.93
N ALA A 13 3.11 -7.44 -11.83
CA ALA A 13 2.36 -7.99 -12.94
C ALA A 13 1.15 -7.14 -13.33
N ARG A 14 0.57 -6.43 -12.35
CA ARG A 14 -0.65 -5.62 -12.54
C ARG A 14 -0.38 -4.13 -12.56
N ILE A 15 0.89 -3.71 -12.67
CA ILE A 15 1.23 -2.28 -12.52
C ILE A 15 0.48 -1.38 -13.50
N GLU A 16 0.31 -1.81 -14.74
CA GLU A 16 -0.40 -0.99 -15.73
C GLU A 16 -1.89 -0.86 -15.39
N ASN A 17 -2.52 -1.94 -14.91
CA ASN A 17 -3.92 -1.91 -14.46
C ASN A 17 -4.08 -1.00 -13.25
N ILE A 18 -3.14 -1.05 -12.31
CA ILE A 18 -3.17 -0.24 -11.10
C ILE A 18 -3.03 1.24 -11.46
N LYS A 19 -2.08 1.57 -12.33
CA LYS A 19 -1.88 2.95 -12.80
C LYS A 19 -3.13 3.49 -13.50
N GLU A 20 -3.76 2.66 -14.32
CA GLU A 20 -4.99 3.03 -15.01
C GLU A 20 -6.13 3.33 -14.02
N TYR A 21 -6.28 2.48 -13.01
CA TYR A 21 -7.23 2.70 -11.93
C TYR A 21 -6.98 4.02 -11.21
N ILE A 22 -5.73 4.29 -10.84
CA ILE A 22 -5.35 5.52 -10.15
C ILE A 22 -5.67 6.73 -11.01
N LYS A 23 -5.36 6.69 -12.29
CA LYS A 23 -5.62 7.82 -13.20
C LYS A 23 -7.11 8.08 -13.36
N LYS A 24 -7.92 7.02 -13.39
CA LYS A 24 -9.36 7.14 -13.58
C LYS A 24 -10.10 7.61 -12.33
N PHE A 25 -9.78 7.05 -11.17
CA PHE A 25 -10.53 7.28 -9.94
C PHE A 25 -9.83 8.18 -8.93
N SER A 26 -8.54 8.40 -9.10
CA SER A 26 -7.75 9.29 -8.25
C SER A 26 -8.00 9.08 -6.74
N PRO A 27 -7.86 7.85 -6.22
CA PRO A 27 -8.10 7.61 -4.80
C PRO A 27 -7.10 8.42 -3.96
N ASP A 28 -7.51 8.84 -2.77
CA ASP A 28 -6.58 9.46 -1.83
C ASP A 28 -5.63 8.43 -1.26
N ILE A 29 -6.15 7.23 -1.03
CA ILE A 29 -5.40 6.11 -0.45
C ILE A 29 -5.81 4.82 -1.16
N LEU A 30 -4.81 4.04 -1.57
CA LEU A 30 -5.01 2.70 -2.13
C LEU A 30 -4.26 1.69 -1.27
N MET A 31 -5.01 0.78 -0.64
CA MET A 31 -4.44 -0.31 0.15
C MET A 31 -4.40 -1.57 -0.71
N MET A 32 -3.19 -2.12 -0.88
CA MET A 32 -2.98 -3.30 -1.73
C MET A 32 -2.56 -4.50 -0.91
N GLN A 33 -3.08 -5.66 -1.27
CA GLN A 33 -2.71 -6.94 -0.69
C GLN A 33 -2.13 -7.84 -1.78
N GLU A 34 -1.35 -8.83 -1.35
CA GLU A 34 -0.66 -9.77 -2.23
C GLU A 34 0.19 -9.07 -3.29
N ILE A 35 1.02 -8.13 -2.82
CA ILE A 35 1.92 -7.42 -3.74
C ILE A 35 3.01 -8.34 -4.31
N LYS A 36 3.34 -9.45 -3.62
CA LYS A 36 4.20 -10.55 -4.06
C LYS A 36 5.58 -10.10 -4.53
N THR A 37 6.14 -9.10 -3.87
CA THR A 37 7.48 -8.61 -4.14
C THR A 37 8.12 -8.15 -2.84
N PRO A 38 9.42 -8.37 -2.65
CA PRO A 38 10.11 -7.76 -1.52
C PRO A 38 10.20 -6.23 -1.72
N ASN A 39 10.53 -5.51 -0.64
CA ASN A 39 10.62 -4.05 -0.69
C ASN A 39 11.60 -3.57 -1.78
N GLU A 40 12.68 -4.32 -2.02
CA GLU A 40 13.76 -3.93 -2.93
C GLU A 40 13.32 -3.84 -4.40
N THR A 41 12.32 -4.63 -4.79
CA THR A 41 11.84 -4.68 -6.17
C THR A 41 10.42 -4.15 -6.36
N TYR A 42 9.89 -3.49 -5.33
CA TYR A 42 8.59 -2.81 -5.41
C TYR A 42 8.70 -1.60 -6.37
N PRO A 43 7.69 -1.35 -7.20
CA PRO A 43 7.76 -0.28 -8.21
C PRO A 43 7.46 1.11 -7.62
N TYR A 44 8.33 1.62 -6.77
CA TYR A 44 8.15 2.92 -6.12
C TYR A 44 7.96 4.07 -7.11
N ASP A 45 8.77 4.09 -8.16
CA ASP A 45 8.80 5.21 -9.10
C ASP A 45 7.49 5.35 -9.88
N ASP A 46 6.85 4.24 -10.21
CA ASP A 46 5.56 4.28 -10.91
C ASP A 46 4.53 5.07 -10.14
N PHE A 47 4.48 4.89 -8.82
CA PHE A 47 3.53 5.60 -7.96
C PHE A 47 3.99 7.04 -7.67
N LYS A 48 5.29 7.26 -7.50
CA LYS A 48 5.83 8.61 -7.29
C LYS A 48 5.54 9.52 -8.47
N LEU A 49 5.64 9.01 -9.69
CA LEU A 49 5.30 9.76 -10.90
C LEU A 49 3.83 10.20 -10.93
N LEU A 50 2.97 9.52 -10.19
CA LEU A 50 1.56 9.88 -10.05
C LEU A 50 1.29 10.70 -8.78
N ASN A 51 2.36 11.15 -8.11
CA ASN A 51 2.31 11.96 -6.89
C ASN A 51 1.75 11.21 -5.67
N TYR A 52 2.10 9.93 -5.56
CA TYR A 52 1.76 9.12 -4.40
C TYR A 52 3.01 8.73 -3.62
N GLU A 53 2.88 8.70 -2.29
CA GLU A 53 3.86 8.13 -1.39
C GLU A 53 3.58 6.64 -1.19
N ASN A 54 4.62 5.85 -0.94
CA ASN A 54 4.53 4.40 -0.79
C ASN A 54 4.94 3.96 0.61
N TYR A 55 4.15 3.07 1.21
CA TYR A 55 4.41 2.45 2.50
C TYR A 55 4.30 0.95 2.31
N VAL A 56 5.44 0.25 2.38
CA VAL A 56 5.55 -1.12 1.85
C VAL A 56 6.07 -2.07 2.91
N PHE A 57 5.41 -3.21 3.05
CA PHE A 57 5.87 -4.35 3.81
C PHE A 57 5.81 -5.57 2.89
N GLY A 58 6.90 -5.78 2.14
CA GLY A 58 6.95 -6.75 1.05
C GLY A 58 7.39 -8.13 1.49
N GLN A 59 7.15 -9.08 0.59
CA GLN A 59 7.59 -10.46 0.74
C GLN A 59 7.74 -11.06 -0.66
N LYS A 60 8.83 -11.78 -0.86
CA LYS A 60 9.10 -12.42 -2.16
C LYS A 60 8.04 -13.49 -2.46
N SER A 61 7.49 -13.48 -3.65
CA SER A 61 6.60 -14.50 -4.25
C SER A 61 5.21 -14.61 -3.62
N TYR A 62 5.05 -14.34 -2.33
CA TYR A 62 3.79 -14.52 -1.61
C TYR A 62 3.50 -13.31 -0.73
N ASN A 63 2.22 -13.12 -0.39
CA ASN A 63 1.81 -12.11 0.58
C ASN A 63 2.32 -10.69 0.22
N GLY A 64 2.65 -9.90 1.24
CA GLY A 64 3.07 -8.53 1.07
C GLY A 64 1.91 -7.56 1.00
N VAL A 65 2.03 -6.45 1.70
CA VAL A 65 1.01 -5.40 1.75
C VAL A 65 1.64 -4.05 1.51
N ALA A 66 0.88 -3.13 0.93
CA ALA A 66 1.35 -1.78 0.70
C ALA A 66 0.19 -0.79 0.80
N ILE A 67 0.52 0.43 1.20
CA ILE A 67 -0.40 1.56 1.17
C ILE A 67 0.22 2.61 0.26
N VAL A 68 -0.53 3.04 -0.73
CA VAL A 68 -0.17 4.12 -1.65
C VAL A 68 -1.07 5.30 -1.32
N SER A 69 -0.49 6.48 -1.06
CA SER A 69 -1.26 7.60 -0.54
C SER A 69 -0.82 8.92 -1.15
N LYS A 70 -1.79 9.78 -1.50
CA LYS A 70 -1.53 11.18 -1.85
C LYS A 70 -1.09 11.98 -0.62
N LYS A 71 -1.51 11.55 0.56
CA LYS A 71 -1.23 12.23 1.83
C LYS A 71 -0.08 11.53 2.54
N LYS A 72 0.73 12.29 3.25
CA LYS A 72 1.76 11.69 4.11
C LYS A 72 1.08 10.97 5.26
N LEU A 73 1.40 9.70 5.43
CA LEU A 73 0.91 8.90 6.55
C LEU A 73 1.86 9.03 7.74
N ILE A 74 1.34 8.82 8.95
CA ILE A 74 2.09 8.89 10.19
C ILE A 74 1.94 7.59 10.97
N ASN A 75 2.86 7.36 11.90
CA ASN A 75 2.85 6.19 12.80
C ASN A 75 2.70 4.87 12.04
N THR A 76 3.44 4.72 10.95
CA THR A 76 3.43 3.51 10.15
C THR A 76 4.09 2.37 10.91
N GLN A 77 3.39 1.24 11.02
CA GLN A 77 3.88 0.04 11.68
C GLN A 77 3.56 -1.17 10.82
N ASN A 78 4.47 -2.12 10.81
CA ASN A 78 4.25 -3.41 10.14
C ASN A 78 4.44 -4.54 11.14
N ASP A 79 3.93 -5.72 10.77
CA ASP A 79 4.05 -6.95 11.55
C ASP A 79 3.67 -6.75 13.03
N ILE A 80 2.58 -6.03 13.29
CA ILE A 80 2.14 -5.68 14.65
C ILE A 80 1.81 -6.90 15.50
N PHE A 81 1.51 -8.04 14.88
CA PHE A 81 1.22 -9.29 15.57
C PHE A 81 2.44 -10.22 15.65
N LYS A 82 3.58 -9.83 15.11
CA LYS A 82 4.83 -10.62 15.08
C LYS A 82 4.57 -12.02 14.57
N ASP A 83 4.15 -12.11 13.32
CA ASP A 83 3.79 -13.37 12.68
C ASP A 83 4.91 -14.42 12.82
N LYS A 84 4.57 -15.58 13.36
CA LYS A 84 5.54 -16.67 13.63
C LYS A 84 6.14 -17.20 12.33
N ASN A 85 5.41 -17.17 11.24
CA ASN A 85 5.87 -17.62 9.93
C ASN A 85 6.59 -16.52 9.15
N LYS A 86 6.78 -15.35 9.76
CA LYS A 86 7.44 -14.18 9.16
C LYS A 86 6.78 -13.77 7.83
N GLN A 87 5.47 -13.87 7.76
CA GLN A 87 4.71 -13.46 6.59
C GLN A 87 4.36 -11.97 6.69
N SER A 88 4.52 -11.26 5.59
CA SER A 88 4.19 -9.84 5.50
C SER A 88 2.70 -9.67 5.20
N ARG A 89 1.90 -9.65 6.26
CA ARG A 89 0.44 -9.70 6.13
C ARG A 89 -0.30 -8.47 6.60
N ILE A 90 0.36 -7.60 7.36
CA ILE A 90 -0.34 -6.44 7.92
C ILE A 90 0.57 -5.23 7.97
N ILE A 91 0.06 -4.11 7.54
CA ILE A 91 0.67 -2.80 7.70
C ILE A 91 -0.39 -1.84 8.21
N GLN A 92 -0.02 -1.02 9.17
CA GLN A 92 -0.91 -0.05 9.80
C GLN A 92 -0.31 1.34 9.70
N ALA A 93 -1.15 2.33 9.48
CA ALA A 93 -0.74 3.72 9.45
C ALA A 93 -1.90 4.61 9.86
N GLU A 94 -1.60 5.88 10.09
CA GLU A 94 -2.62 6.88 10.39
C GLU A 94 -2.58 7.98 9.33
N VAL A 95 -3.75 8.52 9.01
CA VAL A 95 -3.87 9.68 8.13
C VAL A 95 -4.73 10.74 8.78
N LYS A 96 -4.29 11.99 8.69
CA LYS A 96 -5.06 13.13 9.17
C LYS A 96 -6.05 13.59 8.09
N TYR A 97 -7.30 13.75 8.48
CA TYR A 97 -8.35 14.23 7.60
C TYR A 97 -9.35 15.07 8.37
N LYS A 98 -9.50 16.36 8.04
CA LYS A 98 -10.46 17.28 8.65
C LYS A 98 -10.43 17.24 10.18
N LYS A 99 -9.31 17.50 10.80
CA LYS A 99 -9.14 17.50 12.26
C LYS A 99 -9.35 16.14 12.93
N LYS A 100 -9.44 15.07 12.15
CA LYS A 100 -9.57 13.69 12.66
C LYS A 100 -8.36 12.86 12.24
N ILE A 101 -8.12 11.81 12.98
CA ILE A 101 -7.13 10.80 12.62
C ILE A 101 -7.88 9.53 12.24
N ILE A 102 -7.58 9.03 11.04
CA ILE A 102 -8.15 7.78 10.55
C ILE A 102 -7.06 6.74 10.61
N ASN A 103 -7.35 5.61 11.27
CA ASN A 103 -6.44 4.47 11.32
C ASN A 103 -6.68 3.60 10.09
N LEU A 104 -5.61 3.29 9.38
CA LEU A 104 -5.61 2.42 8.22
C LEU A 104 -4.97 1.10 8.62
N ILE A 105 -5.69 0.02 8.46
CA ILE A 105 -5.19 -1.33 8.74
C ILE A 105 -5.36 -2.16 7.47
N ASN A 106 -4.24 -2.54 6.89
CA ASN A 106 -4.21 -3.24 5.62
C ASN A 106 -3.60 -4.63 5.79
#